data_e08ab2711374d10c9d8c85f616edfceb
#
_entry.id   e08ab2711374d10c9d8c85f616edfceb
#
_cell.length_a   1.000
_cell.length_b   1.000
_cell.length_c   1.000
_cell.angle_alpha   90.00
_cell.angle_beta   90.00
_cell.angle_gamma   90.00
#
_symmetry.space_group_name_H-M   'P 1'
#
loop_
_entity.id
_entity.type
_entity.pdbx_description
1 polymer ?
#
loop_
_entity_poly.entity_id
_entity_poly.type
_entity_poly.pdbx_seq_one_letter_code
_entity_poly.pdbx_strand_id
1 'polypeptide(L)' 'MPNVYIEPRPKGRHEGTPVEDYAVEDHKDHVLKTFKTQKEAIDWAKKEGHHPLVARVRHENNKTKPDHWRSAG' A
#
# COMPACT_ATOMS: atom_id res chain seq x y z
N MET A 1 -15.85 -0.47 6.68
CA MET A 1 -14.70 -1.36 6.49
C MET A 1 -13.41 -0.61 6.75
N PRO A 2 -12.45 -1.22 7.44
CA PRO A 2 -11.19 -0.53 7.71
C PRO A 2 -10.38 -0.35 6.43
N ASN A 3 -9.74 0.80 6.33
CA ASN A 3 -8.84 1.07 5.23
C ASN A 3 -7.48 0.44 5.51
N VAL A 4 -6.86 -0.14 4.49
CA VAL A 4 -5.48 -0.59 4.55
C VAL A 4 -4.70 0.10 3.42
N TYR A 5 -3.41 0.24 3.62
CA TYR A 5 -2.55 0.99 2.72
C TYR A 5 -1.55 0.04 2.08
N ILE A 6 -1.58 -0.04 0.77
CA ILE A 6 -0.67 -0.90 0.01
C ILE A 6 0.46 -0.03 -0.52
N GLU A 7 1.66 -0.26 -0.03
CA GLU A 7 2.80 0.57 -0.34
C GLU A 7 3.96 -0.27 -0.88
N PRO A 8 4.53 0.13 -2.02
CA PRO A 8 5.71 -0.56 -2.54
C PRO A 8 6.91 -0.31 -1.64
N ARG A 9 7.74 -1.31 -1.45
CA ARG A 9 8.96 -1.20 -0.65
C ARG A 9 10.20 -1.40 -1.51
N PRO A 10 11.33 -0.80 -1.15
CA PRO A 10 11.56 0.04 0.03
C PRO A 10 10.84 1.39 -0.07
N LYS A 11 10.42 1.90 1.09
CA LYS A 11 9.78 3.21 1.18
C LYS A 11 10.79 4.30 0.83
N GLY A 12 10.29 5.38 0.21
CA GLY A 12 11.16 6.50 -0.15
C GLY A 12 12.21 6.18 -1.19
N ARG A 13 12.02 5.09 -1.94
CA ARG A 13 12.99 4.70 -2.95
C ARG A 13 13.11 5.75 -4.05
N HIS A 14 14.32 5.90 -4.58
CA HIS A 14 14.55 6.77 -5.71
C HIS A 14 13.99 6.16 -7.00
N GLU A 15 13.71 7.02 -7.97
CA GLU A 15 13.27 6.57 -9.28
C GLU A 15 14.30 5.62 -9.87
N GLY A 16 13.82 4.53 -10.46
CA GLY A 16 14.68 3.50 -11.02
C GLY A 16 15.05 2.39 -10.04
N THR A 17 14.81 2.57 -8.75
CA THR A 17 15.04 1.51 -7.77
C THR A 17 13.93 0.47 -7.88
N PRO A 18 14.26 -0.82 -8.04
CA PRO A 18 13.23 -1.85 -8.17
C PRO A 18 12.41 -1.99 -6.89
N VAL A 19 11.14 -2.33 -7.06
CA VAL A 19 10.25 -2.66 -5.95
C VAL A 19 10.54 -4.09 -5.51
N GLU A 20 10.83 -4.29 -4.23
CA GLU A 20 11.11 -5.61 -3.68
C GLU A 20 9.82 -6.35 -3.33
N ASP A 21 8.90 -5.64 -2.68
CA ASP A 21 7.60 -6.20 -2.32
C ASP A 21 6.58 -5.09 -2.08
N TYR A 22 5.36 -5.48 -1.74
CA TYR A 22 4.28 -4.56 -1.41
C TYR A 22 3.81 -4.89 0.00
N ALA A 23 3.84 -3.89 0.87
CA ALA A 23 3.39 -4.04 2.25
C ALA A 23 1.95 -3.55 2.39
N VAL A 24 1.13 -4.34 3.05
CA VAL A 24 -0.22 -3.93 3.45
C VAL A 24 -0.14 -3.46 4.89
N GLU A 25 -0.46 -2.19 5.12
CA GLU A 25 -0.33 -1.55 6.43
C GLU A 25 -1.64 -0.94 6.89
N ASP A 26 -1.81 -0.86 8.20
CA ASP A 26 -2.90 -0.08 8.77
C ASP A 26 -2.47 1.40 8.85
N HIS A 27 -3.37 2.29 9.31
CA HIS A 27 -3.04 3.72 9.38
C HIS A 27 -2.04 4.08 10.49
N LYS A 28 -1.65 3.10 11.30
CA LYS A 28 -0.60 3.27 12.32
C LYS A 28 0.74 2.70 11.87
N ASP A 29 0.88 2.43 10.59
CA ASP A 29 2.10 1.89 9.97
C ASP A 29 2.46 0.46 10.41
N HIS A 30 1.51 -0.29 10.95
CA HIS A 30 1.73 -1.69 11.24
C HIS A 30 1.60 -2.51 9.96
N VAL A 31 2.62 -3.26 9.62
CA VAL A 31 2.60 -4.16 8.46
C VAL A 31 1.77 -5.39 8.81
N LEU A 32 0.65 -5.55 8.12
CA LEU A 32 -0.24 -6.69 8.32
C LEU A 32 0.23 -7.90 7.52
N LYS A 33 0.69 -7.67 6.31
CA LYS A 33 1.21 -8.72 5.44
C LYS A 33 2.00 -8.10 4.29
N THR A 34 2.88 -8.89 3.66
CA THR A 34 3.63 -8.46 2.48
C THR A 34 3.38 -9.42 1.33
N PHE A 35 3.47 -8.90 0.11
CA PHE A 35 3.25 -9.65 -1.12
C PHE A 35 4.26 -9.23 -2.18
N LYS A 36 4.50 -10.09 -3.14
CA LYS A 36 5.43 -9.77 -4.23
C LYS A 36 4.82 -8.87 -5.29
N THR A 37 3.49 -8.89 -5.44
CA THR A 37 2.81 -8.05 -6.42
C THR A 37 1.71 -7.23 -5.77
N GLN A 38 1.43 -6.08 -6.39
CA GLN A 38 0.36 -5.20 -5.94
C GLN A 38 -1.00 -5.89 -6.03
N LYS A 39 -1.21 -6.64 -7.10
CA LYS A 39 -2.46 -7.37 -7.31
C LYS A 39 -2.74 -8.34 -6.17
N GLU A 40 -1.74 -9.10 -5.75
CA GLU A 40 -1.89 -10.04 -4.64
C GLU A 40 -2.27 -9.31 -3.35
N ALA A 41 -1.65 -8.16 -3.10
CA ALA A 41 -1.95 -7.35 -1.91
C ALA A 41 -3.40 -6.84 -1.94
N ILE A 42 -3.85 -6.35 -3.09
CA ILE A 42 -5.21 -5.86 -3.25
C ILE A 42 -6.23 -7.00 -3.05
N ASP A 43 -5.97 -8.14 -3.68
CA ASP A 43 -6.87 -9.30 -3.59
C ASP A 43 -6.99 -9.79 -2.16
N TRP A 44 -5.87 -9.86 -1.44
CA TRP A 44 -5.88 -10.25 -0.03
C TRP A 44 -6.69 -9.27 0.81
N ALA A 45 -6.49 -7.97 0.62
CA ALA A 45 -7.20 -6.95 1.38
C ALA A 45 -8.70 -7.06 1.17
N LYS A 46 -9.15 -7.23 -0.06
CA LYS A 46 -10.58 -7.41 -0.36
C LYS A 46 -11.13 -8.67 0.27
N LYS A 47 -10.38 -9.76 0.20
CA LYS A 47 -10.79 -11.04 0.76
C LYS A 47 -10.98 -10.95 2.28
N GLU A 48 -10.14 -10.17 2.95
CA GLU A 48 -10.21 -9.98 4.39
C GLU A 48 -11.21 -8.89 4.81
N GLY A 49 -11.94 -8.33 3.86
CA GLY A 49 -12.94 -7.31 4.15
C GLY A 49 -12.38 -5.91 4.37
N HIS A 50 -11.15 -5.67 3.96
CA HIS A 50 -10.53 -4.35 4.04
C HIS A 50 -10.78 -3.55 2.77
N HIS A 51 -10.67 -2.22 2.88
CA HIS A 51 -10.71 -1.34 1.73
C HIS A 51 -9.28 -0.97 1.34
N PRO A 52 -8.73 -1.51 0.24
CA PRO A 52 -7.35 -1.26 -0.12
C PRO A 52 -7.14 0.12 -0.77
N LEU A 53 -6.16 0.85 -0.28
CA LEU A 53 -5.71 2.12 -0.83
C LEU A 53 -4.29 1.93 -1.35
N VAL A 54 -4.08 2.28 -2.61
CA VAL A 54 -2.79 2.09 -3.28
C VAL A 54 -2.04 3.41 -3.34
N ALA A 55 -0.74 3.38 -3.07
CA ALA A 55 0.09 4.57 -3.10
C ALA A 55 0.13 5.19 -4.48
N ARG A 56 -0.10 6.52 -4.56
CA ARG A 56 -0.05 7.29 -5.80
C ARG A 56 1.25 8.03 -5.97
N VAL A 57 1.93 8.32 -4.87
CA VAL A 57 3.16 9.11 -4.86
C VAL A 57 4.35 8.16 -4.66
N ARG A 58 5.38 8.35 -5.45
CA ARG A 58 6.54 7.45 -5.42
C ARG A 58 7.38 7.55 -4.16
N HIS A 59 7.56 8.75 -3.64
CA HIS A 59 8.55 9.02 -2.61
C HIS A 59 7.97 9.34 -1.23
N GLU A 60 6.82 9.96 -1.21
CA GLU A 60 6.19 10.40 0.04
C GLU A 60 4.73 10.03 0.05
N ASN A 61 4.40 8.96 0.77
CA ASN A 61 3.03 8.49 0.89
C ASN A 61 2.53 8.76 2.30
N ASN A 62 1.92 9.92 2.47
CA ASN A 62 1.40 10.34 3.76
C ASN A 62 -0.05 9.89 3.90
N LYS A 63 -0.32 9.05 4.90
CA LYS A 63 -1.66 8.46 5.11
C LYS A 63 -2.72 9.50 5.49
N THR A 64 -2.31 10.67 5.93
CA THR A 64 -3.26 11.75 6.24
C THR A 64 -3.63 12.59 5.03
N LYS A 65 -2.99 12.36 3.89
CA LYS A 65 -3.25 13.10 2.65
C LYS A 65 -3.94 12.20 1.63
N PRO A 66 -5.25 12.40 1.39
CA PRO A 66 -5.99 11.53 0.46
C PRO A 66 -5.43 11.50 -0.94
N ASP A 67 -4.81 12.59 -1.40
CA ASP A 67 -4.24 12.68 -2.75
C ASP A 67 -3.07 11.72 -2.98
N HIS A 68 -2.45 11.25 -1.90
CA HIS A 68 -1.33 10.30 -1.99
C HIS A 68 -1.81 8.86 -2.20
N TRP A 69 -3.11 8.62 -2.12
CA TRP A 69 -3.68 7.27 -2.19
C TRP A 69 -4.84 7.21 -3.17
N ARG A 70 -5.01 6.07 -3.79
CA ARG A 70 -6.16 5.84 -4.64
C ARG A 70 -6.85 4.54 -4.22
N SER A 71 -8.18 4.55 -4.26
CA SER A 71 -8.96 3.37 -3.97
C SER A 71 -8.77 2.31 -5.04
N ALA A 72 -8.51 1.07 -4.63
CA ALA A 72 -8.38 -0.08 -5.53
C ALA A 72 -9.54 -1.07 -5.34
N GLY A 73 -10.49 -0.70 -4.50
CA GLY A 73 -11.60 -1.59 -4.19
C GLY A 73 -12.92 -1.26 -4.80
#